data_56c9f43f07028ff6d6944073127f66f3
#
_entry.id   56c9f43f07028ff6d6944073127f66f3
#
_cell.length_a   1.000
_cell.length_b   1.000
_cell.length_c   1.000
_cell.angle_alpha   90.00
_cell.angle_beta   90.00
_cell.angle_gamma   90.00
#
_symmetry.space_group_name_H-M   'P 1'
#
loop_
_entity.id
_entity.type
_entity.pdbx_description
1 polymer ?
#
loop_
_entity_poly.entity_id
_entity_poly.type
_entity_poly.pdbx_seq_one_letter_code
_entity_poly.pdbx_strand_id
1 'polypeptide(L)'
;MANSNTNPNTSTQSSTDHFRRRGVIETFFIFCNPLTVISAFGLLFVTLYEHNFDFSLLNEILIDFFKEFFIAVFIVGSVAIFMELTHYGRNLINSLRKMMTTYDFIKDLEWSRLKALKREVDKRLYYGTNDPTSFFYVVEDEISNFLNECYYKEYINDVECIINDEKKYMKKIITRVFTIVNPTFEKKSKTVPVGAYMTPIKDVDDSELYKITKCRVTIGNQIIDKNIKLSIERCNNLPTSGDPIYEVDISGQFTIEIEDSCSIELVAESLVPITDIHYQHRITAPCKRFSSNFMLSNSSPYRVNGFGFGFMDEKKLKIIPYKNTNGVRIEFNGWILPGDGVIFTIAKDMV
;
A
#
# COMPACT_ATOMS: atom_id res chain seq x y z
N MET A 1 2.48 42.42 -26.02
CA MET A 1 2.83 43.23 -24.85
C MET A 1 3.11 42.28 -23.70
N ALA A 2 4.33 42.26 -23.41
CA ALA A 2 5.12 42.20 -22.20
C ALA A 2 5.14 40.83 -21.47
N ASN A 3 6.24 40.15 -21.75
CA ASN A 3 6.91 39.11 -20.96
C ASN A 3 7.26 39.61 -19.57
N SER A 4 7.08 38.75 -18.56
CA SER A 4 7.93 38.74 -17.36
C SER A 4 8.17 37.32 -16.89
N ASN A 5 9.29 36.76 -17.39
CA ASN A 5 10.02 35.65 -16.78
C ASN A 5 10.63 36.14 -15.46
N THR A 6 10.27 35.59 -14.34
CA THR A 6 11.05 35.67 -13.10
C THR A 6 11.42 34.24 -12.66
N ASN A 7 12.70 34.00 -12.81
CA ASN A 7 13.42 32.79 -12.38
C ASN A 7 13.76 32.93 -10.87
N PRO A 8 13.37 32.01 -9.97
CA PRO A 8 13.86 32.00 -8.60
C PRO A 8 14.80 30.78 -8.39
N ASN A 9 16.00 30.87 -8.88
CA ASN A 9 17.06 29.94 -8.48
C ASN A 9 18.34 30.75 -8.27
N THR A 10 18.59 31.15 -7.01
CA THR A 10 19.93 31.40 -6.46
C THR A 10 19.77 31.97 -5.05
N SER A 11 19.74 31.15 -3.98
CA SER A 11 20.16 31.57 -2.64
C SER A 11 20.03 30.49 -1.54
N THR A 12 20.39 29.24 -1.80
CA THR A 12 20.35 28.20 -0.72
C THR A 12 21.70 27.51 -0.45
N GLN A 13 22.79 27.95 -1.08
CA GLN A 13 24.10 27.29 -0.91
C GLN A 13 25.05 27.96 0.10
N SER A 14 24.74 29.15 0.67
CA SER A 14 25.70 29.84 1.56
C SER A 14 25.47 29.62 3.07
N SER A 15 24.35 29.00 3.49
CA SER A 15 24.04 28.87 4.93
C SER A 15 24.65 27.62 5.60
N THR A 16 24.97 26.60 4.83
CA THR A 16 25.48 25.33 5.39
C THR A 16 26.97 25.36 5.75
N ASP A 17 27.78 26.16 5.04
CA ASP A 17 29.21 26.23 5.33
C ASP A 17 29.54 27.09 6.56
N HIS A 18 28.72 28.07 6.89
CA HIS A 18 28.89 28.87 8.11
C HIS A 18 28.56 28.11 9.39
N PHE A 19 27.65 27.15 9.35
CA PHE A 19 27.28 26.32 10.50
C PHE A 19 28.37 25.31 10.86
N ARG A 20 29.07 24.80 9.85
CA ARG A 20 30.09 23.77 10.01
C ARG A 20 31.38 24.29 10.65
N ARG A 21 31.78 25.53 10.41
CA ARG A 21 33.01 26.13 10.99
C ARG A 21 32.82 26.64 12.42
N ARG A 22 31.65 27.17 12.78
CA ARG A 22 31.39 27.59 14.16
C ARG A 22 31.37 26.43 15.15
N GLY A 23 30.79 25.28 14.82
CA GLY A 23 30.68 24.14 15.70
C GLY A 23 32.07 23.56 16.16
N VAL A 24 33.09 23.57 15.29
CA VAL A 24 34.40 23.01 15.62
C VAL A 24 35.21 23.94 16.55
N ILE A 25 35.12 25.25 16.36
CA ILE A 25 35.82 26.22 17.17
C ILE A 25 35.18 26.35 18.58
N GLU A 26 33.86 26.36 18.66
CA GLU A 26 33.14 26.35 19.94
C GLU A 26 33.40 25.05 20.72
N THR A 27 33.48 23.90 20.06
CA THR A 27 33.80 22.62 20.69
C THR A 27 35.22 22.62 21.26
N PHE A 28 36.19 23.26 20.59
CA PHE A 28 37.56 23.35 21.07
C PHE A 28 37.69 24.26 22.30
N PHE A 29 36.91 25.35 22.37
CA PHE A 29 36.88 26.26 23.55
C PHE A 29 36.16 25.62 24.75
N ILE A 30 35.22 24.72 24.55
CA ILE A 30 34.55 23.95 25.62
C ILE A 30 35.52 22.95 26.25
N PHE A 31 36.39 22.32 25.46
CA PHE A 31 37.43 21.40 25.99
C PHE A 31 38.54 22.09 26.78
N CYS A 32 38.73 23.37 26.57
CA CYS A 32 39.73 24.17 27.32
C CYS A 32 39.00 25.13 28.25
N ASN A 33 38.25 24.62 29.24
CA ASN A 33 37.78 25.50 30.30
C ASN A 33 39.00 26.18 30.92
N PRO A 34 39.17 27.51 30.80
CA PRO A 34 40.40 28.20 31.24
C PRO A 34 40.70 27.95 32.69
N LEU A 35 39.69 27.73 33.53
CA LEU A 35 39.87 27.39 34.95
C LEU A 35 40.57 26.05 35.15
N THR A 36 40.23 25.01 34.35
CA THR A 36 40.85 23.69 34.44
C THR A 36 42.30 23.73 33.95
N VAL A 37 42.59 24.49 32.90
CA VAL A 37 43.93 24.67 32.35
C VAL A 37 44.80 25.46 33.35
N ILE A 38 44.28 26.58 33.88
CA ILE A 38 44.99 27.40 34.88
C ILE A 38 45.26 26.60 36.16
N SER A 39 44.30 25.79 36.62
CA SER A 39 44.47 24.96 37.81
C SER A 39 45.52 23.84 37.58
N ALA A 40 45.56 23.22 36.41
CA ALA A 40 46.56 22.23 36.06
C ALA A 40 47.98 22.83 36.02
N PHE A 41 48.11 24.02 35.39
CA PHE A 41 49.39 24.75 35.39
C PHE A 41 49.78 25.25 36.80
N GLY A 42 48.81 25.71 37.60
CA GLY A 42 49.03 26.10 38.98
C GLY A 42 49.53 24.95 39.85
N LEU A 43 48.93 23.76 39.73
CA LEU A 43 49.38 22.54 40.39
C LEU A 43 50.81 22.16 39.98
N LEU A 44 51.09 22.19 38.68
CA LEU A 44 52.42 21.88 38.17
C LEU A 44 53.46 22.86 38.69
N PHE A 45 53.13 24.15 38.72
CA PHE A 45 54.02 25.19 39.24
C PHE A 45 54.31 25.02 40.73
N VAL A 46 53.25 24.79 41.53
CA VAL A 46 53.40 24.57 43.00
C VAL A 46 54.23 23.33 43.30
N THR A 47 54.04 22.22 42.55
CA THR A 47 54.82 20.98 42.71
C THR A 47 56.28 21.16 42.31
N LEU A 48 56.58 21.87 41.23
CA LEU A 48 57.93 22.18 40.80
C LEU A 48 58.64 23.12 41.77
N TYR A 49 57.90 24.07 42.33
CA TYR A 49 58.45 25.01 43.32
C TYR A 49 58.75 24.30 44.60
N GLU A 50 57.91 23.42 45.13
CA GLU A 50 58.14 22.56 46.27
C GLU A 50 59.43 21.70 46.15
N HIS A 51 59.72 21.21 44.95
CA HIS A 51 60.86 20.30 44.71
C HIS A 51 62.21 21.03 44.66
N ASN A 52 62.21 22.36 44.35
CA ASN A 52 63.43 23.08 44.05
C ASN A 52 63.89 24.04 45.18
N PHE A 53 63.13 24.26 46.26
CA PHE A 53 63.43 25.22 47.28
C PHE A 53 63.22 24.69 48.70
N ASP A 54 64.21 24.95 49.61
CA ASP A 54 64.14 24.65 51.07
C ASP A 54 63.31 25.73 51.80
N PHE A 55 62.28 25.31 52.52
CA PHE A 55 61.20 26.19 53.02
C PHE A 55 61.28 26.40 54.54
N SER A 56 60.93 27.63 54.97
CA SER A 56 60.52 27.93 56.35
C SER A 56 59.07 27.45 56.57
N LEU A 57 58.69 27.09 57.80
CA LEU A 57 57.37 26.54 58.18
C LEU A 57 56.13 27.31 57.63
N LEU A 58 56.22 28.63 57.42
CA LEU A 58 55.19 29.46 56.91
C LEU A 58 54.95 29.25 55.41
N ASN A 59 56.00 28.93 54.68
CA ASN A 59 55.87 28.65 53.22
C ASN A 59 55.26 27.28 52.98
N GLU A 60 55.51 26.30 53.86
CA GLU A 60 54.91 24.94 53.71
C GLU A 60 53.40 24.96 53.85
N ILE A 61 52.83 25.72 54.81
CA ILE A 61 51.40 25.85 54.97
C ILE A 61 50.75 26.57 53.76
N LEU A 62 51.41 27.58 53.19
CA LEU A 62 50.95 28.28 52.03
C LEU A 62 50.96 27.38 50.77
N ILE A 63 51.98 26.57 50.60
CA ILE A 63 52.10 25.62 49.49
C ILE A 63 51.01 24.57 49.55
N ASP A 64 50.75 23.97 50.70
CA ASP A 64 49.66 22.99 50.88
C ASP A 64 48.31 23.61 50.62
N PHE A 65 48.03 24.86 51.07
CA PHE A 65 46.84 25.57 50.79
C PHE A 65 46.65 25.77 49.28
N PHE A 66 47.68 26.19 48.54
CA PHE A 66 47.59 26.39 47.10
C PHE A 66 47.43 25.03 46.33
N LYS A 67 48.05 23.97 46.79
CA LYS A 67 47.83 22.63 46.25
C LYS A 67 46.37 22.23 46.38
N GLU A 68 45.79 22.26 47.56
CA GLU A 68 44.41 21.91 47.82
C GLU A 68 43.43 22.79 47.01
N PHE A 69 43.71 24.09 46.95
CA PHE A 69 42.95 25.03 46.17
C PHE A 69 42.92 24.68 44.66
N PHE A 70 44.10 24.43 44.08
CA PHE A 70 44.17 24.07 42.66
C PHE A 70 43.59 22.69 42.37
N ILE A 71 43.71 21.72 43.29
CA ILE A 71 43.04 20.41 43.18
C ILE A 71 41.50 20.59 43.16
N ALA A 72 40.96 21.39 44.09
CA ALA A 72 39.56 21.65 44.16
C ALA A 72 39.02 22.32 42.88
N VAL A 73 39.72 23.34 42.37
CA VAL A 73 39.36 24.03 41.11
C VAL A 73 39.47 23.10 39.92
N PHE A 74 40.44 22.21 39.86
CA PHE A 74 40.61 21.21 38.81
C PHE A 74 39.45 20.22 38.81
N ILE A 75 39.03 19.72 39.96
CA ILE A 75 37.90 18.79 40.11
C ILE A 75 36.61 19.46 39.65
N VAL A 76 36.31 20.66 40.12
CA VAL A 76 35.10 21.41 39.73
C VAL A 76 35.08 21.70 38.23
N GLY A 77 36.19 22.12 37.66
CA GLY A 77 36.34 22.37 36.24
C GLY A 77 36.13 21.10 35.39
N SER A 78 36.68 19.97 35.84
CA SER A 78 36.52 18.67 35.16
C SER A 78 35.07 18.18 35.20
N VAL A 79 34.38 18.33 36.33
CA VAL A 79 32.95 18.01 36.45
C VAL A 79 32.11 18.90 35.54
N ALA A 80 32.40 20.19 35.46
CA ALA A 80 31.70 21.12 34.58
C ALA A 80 31.84 20.70 33.10
N ILE A 81 33.04 20.37 32.65
CA ILE A 81 33.29 19.85 31.28
C ILE A 81 32.50 18.58 31.02
N PHE A 82 32.49 17.64 31.99
CA PHE A 82 31.72 16.40 31.82
C PHE A 82 30.21 16.66 31.72
N MET A 83 29.68 17.59 32.50
CA MET A 83 28.26 17.97 32.43
C MET A 83 27.92 18.64 31.09
N GLU A 84 28.77 19.52 30.58
CA GLU A 84 28.56 20.14 29.25
C GLU A 84 28.62 19.11 28.11
N LEU A 85 29.57 18.18 28.14
CA LEU A 85 29.67 17.09 27.18
C LEU A 85 28.39 16.22 27.16
N THR A 86 27.85 15.91 28.34
CA THR A 86 26.62 15.14 28.44
C THR A 86 25.40 15.92 27.92
N HIS A 87 25.34 17.22 28.16
CA HIS A 87 24.31 18.10 27.67
C HIS A 87 24.39 18.25 26.14
N TYR A 88 25.60 18.45 25.61
CA TYR A 88 25.84 18.48 24.15
C TYR A 88 25.43 17.18 23.48
N GLY A 89 25.79 16.04 24.06
CA GLY A 89 25.38 14.71 23.56
C GLY A 89 23.85 14.56 23.50
N ARG A 90 23.13 14.98 24.53
CA ARG A 90 21.65 14.99 24.53
C ARG A 90 21.08 15.91 23.46
N ASN A 91 21.62 17.09 23.29
CA ASN A 91 21.16 18.05 22.28
C ASN A 91 21.44 17.52 20.86
N LEU A 92 22.59 16.89 20.63
CA LEU A 92 22.93 16.24 19.37
C LEU A 92 21.93 15.11 19.05
N ILE A 93 21.69 14.22 20.03
CA ILE A 93 20.72 13.13 19.87
C ILE A 93 19.31 13.67 19.56
N ASN A 94 18.88 14.71 20.27
CA ASN A 94 17.58 15.32 20.01
C ASN A 94 17.50 16.01 18.63
N SER A 95 18.59 16.62 18.17
CA SER A 95 18.68 17.22 16.84
C SER A 95 18.67 16.14 15.75
N LEU A 96 19.39 15.04 15.95
CA LEU A 96 19.36 13.89 15.06
C LEU A 96 17.97 13.26 15.02
N ARG A 97 17.29 13.10 16.16
CA ARG A 97 15.91 12.60 16.20
C ARG A 97 14.96 13.51 15.41
N LYS A 98 15.06 14.83 15.59
CA LYS A 98 14.25 15.79 14.81
C LYS A 98 14.54 15.66 13.32
N MET A 99 15.80 15.55 12.92
CA MET A 99 16.21 15.41 11.53
C MET A 99 15.67 14.13 10.91
N MET A 100 15.73 13.00 11.64
CA MET A 100 15.21 11.70 11.18
C MET A 100 13.69 11.67 11.01
N THR A 101 12.95 12.58 11.64
CA THR A 101 11.49 12.70 11.52
C THR A 101 11.06 13.77 10.51
N THR A 102 12.00 14.47 9.86
CA THR A 102 11.66 15.46 8.84
C THR A 102 11.29 14.81 7.53
N TYR A 103 10.39 15.45 6.79
CA TYR A 103 9.96 15.02 5.46
C TYR A 103 11.14 14.82 4.49
N ASP A 104 12.11 15.74 4.53
CA ASP A 104 13.29 15.67 3.65
C ASP A 104 14.12 14.41 3.89
N PHE A 105 14.34 14.04 5.17
CA PHE A 105 15.04 12.79 5.50
C PHE A 105 14.27 11.56 5.00
N ILE A 106 12.95 11.54 5.21
CA ILE A 106 12.11 10.41 4.80
C ILE A 106 12.09 10.27 3.26
N LYS A 107 12.05 11.39 2.54
CA LYS A 107 12.04 11.44 1.07
C LYS A 107 13.32 10.84 0.45
N ASP A 108 14.46 11.04 1.10
CA ASP A 108 15.76 10.59 0.61
C ASP A 108 16.11 9.15 1.04
N LEU A 109 15.23 8.51 1.84
CA LEU A 109 15.40 7.12 2.21
C LEU A 109 15.12 6.19 1.03
N GLU A 110 16.01 5.23 0.84
CA GLU A 110 15.78 4.10 -0.05
C GLU A 110 14.50 3.34 0.35
N TRP A 111 13.76 2.85 -0.64
CA TRP A 111 12.49 2.16 -0.43
C TRP A 111 12.55 1.01 0.59
N SER A 112 13.62 0.21 0.55
CA SER A 112 13.87 -0.89 1.49
C SER A 112 13.93 -0.40 2.95
N ARG A 113 14.63 0.72 3.17
CA ARG A 113 14.77 1.35 4.50
C ARG A 113 13.48 2.02 4.95
N LEU A 114 12.75 2.64 4.02
CA LEU A 114 11.45 3.23 4.30
C LEU A 114 10.44 2.17 4.74
N LYS A 115 10.42 1.01 4.07
CA LYS A 115 9.57 -0.14 4.43
C LYS A 115 9.93 -0.68 5.82
N ALA A 116 11.21 -0.82 6.13
CA ALA A 116 11.67 -1.26 7.45
C ALA A 116 11.30 -0.26 8.56
N LEU A 117 11.45 1.04 8.31
CA LEU A 117 11.05 2.09 9.24
C LEU A 117 9.54 2.06 9.50
N LYS A 118 8.74 1.99 8.43
CA LYS A 118 7.27 1.84 8.53
C LYS A 118 6.91 0.66 9.41
N ARG A 119 7.48 -0.51 9.14
CA ARG A 119 7.22 -1.73 9.90
C ARG A 119 7.53 -1.60 11.39
N GLU A 120 8.65 -0.96 11.74
CA GLU A 120 9.00 -0.73 13.15
C GLU A 120 8.06 0.27 13.84
N VAL A 121 7.61 1.30 13.11
CA VAL A 121 6.62 2.27 13.61
C VAL A 121 5.26 1.58 13.83
N ASP A 122 4.77 0.83 12.84
CA ASP A 122 3.50 0.12 12.92
C ASP A 122 3.51 -0.90 14.06
N LYS A 123 4.62 -1.63 14.24
CA LYS A 123 4.81 -2.56 15.34
C LYS A 123 4.66 -1.88 16.71
N ARG A 124 5.24 -0.70 16.88
CA ARG A 124 5.14 0.07 18.14
C ARG A 124 3.76 0.65 18.38
N LEU A 125 3.09 1.11 17.31
CA LEU A 125 1.75 1.68 17.40
C LEU A 125 0.69 0.62 17.74
N TYR A 126 0.83 -0.58 17.19
CA TYR A 126 -0.17 -1.64 17.32
C TYR A 126 0.25 -2.76 18.28
N TYR A 127 1.30 -2.54 19.10
CA TYR A 127 1.80 -3.51 20.07
C TYR A 127 2.12 -4.88 19.44
N GLY A 128 2.63 -4.86 18.20
CA GLY A 128 3.03 -6.07 17.50
C GLY A 128 4.11 -6.83 18.27
N THR A 129 3.92 -8.12 18.42
CA THR A 129 4.93 -9.02 18.97
C THR A 129 6.01 -9.29 17.93
N ASN A 130 7.16 -9.85 18.36
CA ASN A 130 8.18 -10.31 17.41
C ASN A 130 7.81 -11.65 16.75
N ASP A 131 6.62 -12.17 17.03
CA ASP A 131 6.11 -13.40 16.44
C ASP A 131 5.62 -13.14 15.00
N PRO A 132 6.28 -13.71 13.98
CA PRO A 132 5.88 -13.52 12.57
C PRO A 132 4.51 -14.14 12.26
N THR A 133 3.97 -14.98 13.13
CA THR A 133 2.62 -15.56 12.96
C THR A 133 1.54 -14.74 13.66
N SER A 134 1.90 -13.63 14.33
CA SER A 134 0.92 -12.77 14.98
C SER A 134 -0.01 -12.11 13.96
N PHE A 135 -1.24 -11.86 14.37
CA PHE A 135 -2.27 -11.21 13.55
C PHE A 135 -1.78 -9.88 12.95
N PHE A 136 -0.98 -9.12 13.68
CA PHE A 136 -0.38 -7.87 13.20
C PHE A 136 0.45 -8.09 11.91
N TYR A 137 1.35 -9.09 11.90
CA TYR A 137 2.19 -9.34 10.72
C TYR A 137 1.40 -9.86 9.54
N VAL A 138 0.39 -10.71 9.79
CA VAL A 138 -0.49 -11.20 8.72
C VAL A 138 -1.23 -10.02 8.07
N VAL A 139 -1.80 -9.12 8.86
CA VAL A 139 -2.52 -7.95 8.35
C VAL A 139 -1.56 -6.96 7.66
N GLU A 140 -0.37 -6.73 8.21
CA GLU A 140 0.62 -5.83 7.61
C GLU A 140 1.11 -6.34 6.26
N ASP A 141 1.41 -7.63 6.16
CA ASP A 141 1.85 -8.25 4.91
C ASP A 141 0.74 -8.20 3.85
N GLU A 142 -0.51 -8.49 4.20
CA GLU A 142 -1.66 -8.39 3.30
C GLU A 142 -1.90 -6.95 2.81
N ILE A 143 -1.90 -5.96 3.72
CA ILE A 143 -2.01 -4.55 3.34
C ILE A 143 -0.85 -4.14 2.42
N SER A 144 0.36 -4.55 2.75
CA SER A 144 1.55 -4.25 1.94
C SER A 144 1.45 -4.84 0.54
N ASN A 145 0.93 -6.08 0.43
CA ASN A 145 0.69 -6.73 -0.85
C ASN A 145 -0.36 -5.97 -1.66
N PHE A 146 -1.51 -5.63 -1.07
CA PHE A 146 -2.56 -4.86 -1.75
C PHE A 146 -2.07 -3.49 -2.25
N LEU A 147 -1.25 -2.78 -1.46
CA LEU A 147 -0.73 -1.47 -1.85
C LEU A 147 0.25 -1.54 -3.04
N ASN A 148 0.90 -2.68 -3.21
CA ASN A 148 1.85 -2.90 -4.30
C ASN A 148 1.25 -3.62 -5.50
N GLU A 149 0.07 -4.23 -5.37
CA GLU A 149 -0.59 -4.91 -6.49
C GLU A 149 -1.18 -3.95 -7.51
N CYS A 150 -1.27 -4.43 -8.75
CA CYS A 150 -2.06 -3.76 -9.77
C CYS A 150 -3.53 -3.75 -9.36
N TYR A 151 -4.21 -2.62 -9.54
CA TYR A 151 -5.59 -2.45 -9.17
C TYR A 151 -6.46 -2.01 -10.36
N TYR A 152 -7.77 -2.23 -10.27
CA TYR A 152 -8.72 -1.72 -11.25
C TYR A 152 -9.08 -0.26 -10.92
N LYS A 153 -8.74 0.66 -11.82
CA LYS A 153 -9.16 2.07 -11.72
C LYS A 153 -10.65 2.21 -11.89
N GLU A 154 -11.21 1.44 -12.83
CA GLU A 154 -12.61 1.34 -13.15
C GLU A 154 -12.89 -0.08 -13.65
N TYR A 155 -14.01 -0.63 -13.26
CA TYR A 155 -14.47 -1.94 -13.68
C TYR A 155 -15.96 -1.90 -13.99
N ILE A 156 -16.31 -2.14 -15.24
CA ILE A 156 -17.67 -2.20 -15.73
C ILE A 156 -17.96 -3.64 -16.14
N ASN A 157 -19.06 -4.19 -15.66
CA ASN A 157 -19.53 -5.53 -16.00
C ASN A 157 -20.99 -5.43 -16.45
N ASP A 158 -21.22 -5.55 -17.75
CA ASP A 158 -22.54 -5.48 -18.36
C ASP A 158 -22.97 -6.88 -18.79
N VAL A 159 -24.14 -7.29 -18.34
CA VAL A 159 -24.73 -8.59 -18.65
C VAL A 159 -26.07 -8.39 -19.31
N GLU A 160 -26.17 -8.84 -20.52
CA GLU A 160 -27.43 -8.96 -21.25
C GLU A 160 -27.88 -10.43 -21.24
N CYS A 161 -29.08 -10.69 -20.74
CA CYS A 161 -29.60 -12.03 -20.60
C CYS A 161 -30.82 -12.21 -21.50
N ILE A 162 -30.78 -13.20 -22.39
CA ILE A 162 -31.85 -13.58 -23.30
C ILE A 162 -32.40 -14.93 -22.84
N ILE A 163 -33.67 -14.95 -22.44
CA ILE A 163 -34.35 -16.17 -21.98
C ILE A 163 -35.01 -16.85 -23.18
N ASN A 164 -34.74 -18.15 -23.34
CA ASN A 164 -35.37 -19.02 -24.30
C ASN A 164 -36.20 -20.07 -23.56
N ASP A 165 -37.50 -19.78 -23.36
CA ASP A 165 -38.40 -20.68 -22.63
C ASP A 165 -38.66 -22.01 -23.37
N GLU A 166 -38.63 -22.02 -24.69
CA GLU A 166 -38.86 -23.23 -25.51
C GLU A 166 -37.70 -24.23 -25.34
N LYS A 167 -36.46 -23.71 -25.35
CA LYS A 167 -35.23 -24.49 -25.20
C LYS A 167 -34.77 -24.68 -23.75
N LYS A 168 -35.49 -24.05 -22.80
CA LYS A 168 -35.20 -24.11 -21.36
C LYS A 168 -33.77 -23.70 -20.98
N TYR A 169 -33.18 -22.74 -21.72
CA TYR A 169 -31.90 -22.16 -21.38
C TYR A 169 -31.93 -20.61 -21.45
N MET A 170 -30.94 -19.99 -20.83
CA MET A 170 -30.67 -18.58 -20.92
C MET A 170 -29.30 -18.34 -21.57
N LYS A 171 -29.24 -17.41 -22.53
CA LYS A 171 -27.98 -16.93 -23.09
C LYS A 171 -27.63 -15.62 -22.40
N LYS A 172 -26.44 -15.58 -21.74
CA LYS A 172 -25.90 -14.36 -21.13
C LYS A 172 -24.76 -13.85 -22.01
N ILE A 173 -24.82 -12.60 -22.45
CA ILE A 173 -23.74 -11.89 -23.12
C ILE A 173 -23.11 -10.99 -22.08
N ILE A 174 -21.86 -11.26 -21.74
CA ILE A 174 -21.12 -10.64 -20.64
C ILE A 174 -20.03 -9.76 -21.24
N THR A 175 -20.18 -8.44 -21.10
CA THR A 175 -19.17 -7.46 -21.50
C THR A 175 -18.48 -6.89 -20.27
N ARG A 176 -17.19 -7.09 -20.18
CA ARG A 176 -16.35 -6.55 -19.10
C ARG A 176 -15.38 -5.54 -19.68
N VAL A 177 -15.43 -4.31 -19.17
CA VAL A 177 -14.48 -3.25 -19.54
C VAL A 177 -13.81 -2.77 -18.26
N PHE A 178 -12.49 -2.89 -18.19
CA PHE A 178 -11.78 -2.49 -17.00
C PHE A 178 -10.38 -1.95 -17.32
N THR A 179 -9.94 -1.00 -16.51
CA THR A 179 -8.60 -0.41 -16.60
C THR A 179 -7.76 -0.85 -15.41
N ILE A 180 -6.66 -1.54 -15.68
CA ILE A 180 -5.67 -1.94 -14.68
C ILE A 180 -4.60 -0.86 -14.60
N VAL A 181 -4.26 -0.47 -13.38
CA VAL A 181 -3.18 0.49 -13.09
C VAL A 181 -2.10 -0.18 -12.27
N ASN A 182 -0.87 0.03 -12.66
CA ASN A 182 0.30 -0.37 -11.90
C ASN A 182 0.66 0.79 -10.95
N PRO A 183 0.59 0.59 -9.62
CA PRO A 183 0.91 1.66 -8.66
C PRO A 183 2.42 1.89 -8.47
N THR A 184 3.26 1.07 -9.10
CA THR A 184 4.72 1.13 -8.96
C THR A 184 5.38 1.69 -10.22
N PHE A 185 6.63 2.12 -10.11
CA PHE A 185 7.42 2.60 -11.26
C PHE A 185 8.06 1.45 -12.06
N GLU A 186 7.97 0.22 -11.55
CA GLU A 186 8.55 -0.95 -12.20
C GLU A 186 7.49 -1.63 -13.07
N LYS A 187 7.89 -2.09 -14.26
CA LYS A 187 7.04 -2.87 -15.14
C LYS A 187 6.60 -4.16 -14.47
N LYS A 188 5.30 -4.41 -14.46
CA LYS A 188 4.70 -5.60 -13.83
C LYS A 188 4.02 -6.50 -14.86
N SER A 189 4.19 -7.78 -14.65
CA SER A 189 3.43 -8.81 -15.34
C SER A 189 2.17 -9.14 -14.54
N LYS A 190 0.99 -9.00 -15.17
CA LYS A 190 -0.30 -9.33 -14.54
C LYS A 190 -1.00 -10.41 -15.34
N THR A 191 -1.34 -11.50 -14.66
CA THR A 191 -2.20 -12.54 -15.22
C THR A 191 -3.66 -12.21 -14.92
N VAL A 192 -4.47 -12.23 -15.97
CA VAL A 192 -5.91 -11.98 -15.89
C VAL A 192 -6.64 -13.30 -16.10
N PRO A 193 -7.30 -13.84 -15.07
CA PRO A 193 -8.10 -15.05 -15.20
C PRO A 193 -9.43 -14.74 -15.89
N VAL A 194 -9.89 -15.68 -16.68
CA VAL A 194 -11.21 -15.64 -17.34
C VAL A 194 -11.85 -17.02 -17.22
N GLY A 195 -13.16 -17.05 -17.05
CA GLY A 195 -13.86 -18.33 -16.95
C GLY A 195 -15.16 -18.22 -16.16
N ALA A 196 -15.79 -19.36 -15.98
CA ALA A 196 -17.02 -19.50 -15.22
C ALA A 196 -17.21 -20.94 -14.74
N TYR A 197 -17.84 -21.11 -13.59
CA TYR A 197 -18.44 -22.37 -13.16
C TYR A 197 -19.87 -22.44 -13.71
N MET A 198 -20.22 -23.52 -14.35
CA MET A 198 -21.47 -23.64 -15.08
C MET A 198 -22.14 -25.00 -14.87
N THR A 199 -23.46 -24.98 -14.82
CA THR A 199 -24.23 -26.22 -14.85
C THR A 199 -24.37 -26.67 -16.30
N PRO A 200 -24.06 -27.92 -16.64
CA PRO A 200 -24.21 -28.43 -17.99
C PRO A 200 -25.67 -28.45 -18.45
N ILE A 201 -25.87 -28.21 -19.71
CA ILE A 201 -27.20 -28.29 -20.35
C ILE A 201 -27.28 -29.59 -21.12
N LYS A 202 -28.40 -30.31 -20.98
CA LYS A 202 -28.64 -31.52 -21.73
C LYS A 202 -28.61 -31.23 -23.24
N ASP A 203 -27.92 -32.05 -23.99
CA ASP A 203 -27.77 -31.98 -25.47
C ASP A 203 -26.99 -30.74 -25.98
N VAL A 204 -26.21 -30.07 -25.07
CA VAL A 204 -25.27 -28.97 -25.42
C VAL A 204 -23.86 -29.43 -25.08
N ASP A 205 -22.92 -29.24 -26.01
CA ASP A 205 -21.51 -29.53 -25.76
C ASP A 205 -20.93 -28.57 -24.73
N ASP A 206 -20.09 -29.06 -23.81
CA ASP A 206 -19.50 -28.23 -22.77
C ASP A 206 -18.68 -27.06 -23.34
N SER A 207 -18.09 -27.22 -24.52
CA SER A 207 -17.39 -26.15 -25.23
C SER A 207 -18.28 -25.02 -25.73
N GLU A 208 -19.59 -25.26 -25.78
CA GLU A 208 -20.58 -24.25 -26.16
C GLU A 208 -21.16 -23.48 -24.98
N LEU A 209 -20.95 -24.00 -23.74
CA LEU A 209 -21.50 -23.36 -22.55
C LEU A 209 -20.88 -21.98 -22.30
N TYR A 210 -19.59 -21.81 -22.66
CA TYR A 210 -18.92 -20.52 -22.47
C TYR A 210 -17.91 -20.26 -23.58
N LYS A 211 -18.04 -19.12 -24.25
CA LYS A 211 -17.16 -18.71 -25.36
C LYS A 211 -16.70 -17.28 -25.17
N ILE A 212 -15.41 -17.02 -25.36
CA ILE A 212 -14.89 -15.66 -25.44
C ILE A 212 -14.96 -15.22 -26.89
N THR A 213 -15.79 -14.23 -27.16
CA THR A 213 -16.00 -13.69 -28.51
C THR A 213 -15.07 -12.53 -28.83
N LYS A 214 -14.60 -11.82 -27.79
CA LYS A 214 -13.66 -10.70 -27.93
C LYS A 214 -12.79 -10.58 -26.69
N CYS A 215 -11.49 -10.42 -26.90
CA CYS A 215 -10.57 -9.96 -25.84
C CYS A 215 -9.59 -8.97 -26.44
N ARG A 216 -9.75 -7.71 -26.10
CA ARG A 216 -8.94 -6.59 -26.58
C ARG A 216 -8.21 -5.93 -25.42
N VAL A 217 -6.91 -5.77 -25.56
CA VAL A 217 -6.05 -5.09 -24.61
C VAL A 217 -5.50 -3.82 -25.26
N THR A 218 -5.66 -2.68 -24.62
CA THR A 218 -5.14 -1.38 -25.07
C THR A 218 -4.09 -0.90 -24.08
N ILE A 219 -2.86 -0.73 -24.57
CA ILE A 219 -1.71 -0.22 -23.79
C ILE A 219 -1.22 1.04 -24.50
N GLY A 220 -1.39 2.21 -23.88
CA GLY A 220 -1.15 3.48 -24.55
C GLY A 220 -1.99 3.60 -25.84
N ASN A 221 -1.31 3.68 -26.99
CA ASN A 221 -1.97 3.75 -28.31
C ASN A 221 -2.02 2.40 -29.05
N GLN A 222 -1.52 1.33 -28.44
CA GLN A 222 -1.48 0.01 -29.08
C GLN A 222 -2.71 -0.80 -28.69
N ILE A 223 -3.35 -1.41 -29.67
CA ILE A 223 -4.47 -2.31 -29.50
C ILE A 223 -4.01 -3.72 -29.86
N ILE A 224 -4.19 -4.66 -28.97
CA ILE A 224 -3.80 -6.06 -29.11
C ILE A 224 -5.01 -6.93 -28.88
N ASP A 225 -5.44 -7.66 -29.89
CA ASP A 225 -6.47 -8.68 -29.74
C ASP A 225 -5.82 -10.00 -29.22
N LYS A 226 -6.33 -10.53 -28.12
CA LYS A 226 -5.85 -11.75 -27.48
C LYS A 226 -6.78 -12.91 -27.79
N ASN A 227 -6.23 -14.02 -28.25
CA ASN A 227 -6.95 -15.28 -28.35
C ASN A 227 -6.69 -16.11 -27.08
N ILE A 228 -7.76 -16.39 -26.33
CA ILE A 228 -7.67 -17.10 -25.05
C ILE A 228 -8.14 -18.53 -25.27
N LYS A 229 -7.26 -19.47 -24.95
CA LYS A 229 -7.62 -20.89 -24.93
C LYS A 229 -8.30 -21.20 -23.60
N LEU A 230 -9.48 -21.80 -23.67
CA LEU A 230 -10.22 -22.25 -22.52
C LEU A 230 -9.92 -23.72 -22.25
N SER A 231 -9.72 -24.07 -21.00
CA SER A 231 -9.70 -25.43 -20.46
C SER A 231 -11.09 -25.73 -19.91
N ILE A 232 -11.55 -26.94 -20.10
CA ILE A 232 -12.88 -27.38 -19.68
C ILE A 232 -12.70 -28.64 -18.84
N GLU A 233 -13.11 -28.56 -17.58
CA GLU A 233 -13.01 -29.68 -16.62
C GLU A 233 -14.37 -29.93 -15.98
N ARG A 234 -14.82 -31.20 -15.99
CA ARG A 234 -16.02 -31.59 -15.27
C ARG A 234 -15.66 -31.91 -13.83
N CYS A 235 -16.23 -31.14 -12.91
CA CYS A 235 -16.07 -31.34 -11.48
C CYS A 235 -17.23 -32.19 -10.94
N ASN A 236 -16.90 -33.31 -10.32
CA ASN A 236 -17.88 -34.13 -9.62
C ASN A 236 -18.02 -33.57 -8.18
N ASN A 237 -18.97 -32.67 -7.97
CA ASN A 237 -19.36 -32.32 -6.62
C ASN A 237 -20.26 -33.43 -6.07
N LEU A 238 -19.79 -34.14 -5.04
CA LEU A 238 -20.60 -35.14 -4.33
C LEU A 238 -21.68 -34.40 -3.53
N PRO A 239 -22.95 -34.42 -3.93
CA PRO A 239 -24.00 -33.83 -3.13
C PRO A 239 -24.23 -34.67 -1.87
N THR A 240 -24.50 -34.00 -0.77
CA THR A 240 -24.86 -34.63 0.51
C THR A 240 -26.24 -35.30 0.47
N SER A 241 -27.04 -35.10 -0.56
CA SER A 241 -28.33 -35.77 -0.76
C SER A 241 -28.79 -35.63 -2.23
N GLY A 242 -28.89 -36.72 -2.97
CA GLY A 242 -29.49 -36.76 -4.30
C GLY A 242 -28.53 -37.03 -5.45
N ASP A 243 -28.99 -36.87 -6.66
CA ASP A 243 -28.22 -37.10 -7.89
C ASP A 243 -26.96 -36.25 -7.97
N PRO A 244 -25.84 -36.78 -8.51
CA PRO A 244 -24.61 -36.02 -8.67
C PRO A 244 -24.83 -34.80 -9.52
N ILE A 245 -24.64 -33.61 -8.95
CA ILE A 245 -24.62 -32.38 -9.72
C ILE A 245 -23.23 -32.26 -10.33
N TYR A 246 -23.17 -32.41 -11.65
CA TYR A 246 -21.95 -32.12 -12.40
C TYR A 246 -21.87 -30.61 -12.62
N GLU A 247 -20.76 -30.03 -12.24
CA GLU A 247 -20.42 -28.65 -12.61
C GLU A 247 -19.27 -28.70 -13.62
N VAL A 248 -19.29 -27.79 -14.56
CA VAL A 248 -18.24 -27.60 -15.54
C VAL A 248 -17.44 -26.37 -15.16
N ASP A 249 -16.17 -26.55 -14.84
CA ASP A 249 -15.22 -25.45 -14.69
C ASP A 249 -14.62 -25.14 -16.07
N ILE A 250 -14.90 -23.93 -16.55
CA ILE A 250 -14.35 -23.40 -17.78
C ILE A 250 -13.39 -22.28 -17.40
N SER A 251 -12.11 -22.50 -17.59
CA SER A 251 -11.07 -21.56 -17.15
C SER A 251 -10.07 -21.27 -18.26
N GLY A 252 -9.53 -20.09 -18.24
CA GLY A 252 -8.45 -19.64 -19.10
C GLY A 252 -7.77 -18.43 -18.49
N GLN A 253 -6.65 -18.05 -19.07
CA GLN A 253 -5.91 -16.89 -18.60
C GLN A 253 -5.07 -16.28 -19.71
N PHE A 254 -4.74 -15.01 -19.56
CA PHE A 254 -3.76 -14.33 -20.38
C PHE A 254 -2.91 -13.39 -19.54
N THR A 255 -1.68 -13.20 -19.97
CA THR A 255 -0.72 -12.36 -19.25
C THR A 255 -0.45 -11.09 -20.06
N ILE A 256 -0.36 -9.98 -19.35
CA ILE A 256 -0.05 -8.65 -19.88
C ILE A 256 1.07 -8.01 -19.06
N GLU A 257 1.88 -7.23 -19.73
CA GLU A 257 2.92 -6.41 -19.12
C GLU A 257 2.45 -4.97 -19.00
N ILE A 258 2.48 -4.40 -17.80
CA ILE A 258 1.92 -3.09 -17.49
C ILE A 258 3.03 -2.20 -16.95
N GLU A 259 3.31 -1.10 -17.64
CA GLU A 259 4.17 -0.03 -17.14
C GLU A 259 3.36 0.92 -16.26
N ASP A 260 2.38 1.62 -16.81
CA ASP A 260 1.50 2.53 -16.08
C ASP A 260 0.09 1.99 -15.97
N SER A 261 -0.56 1.78 -17.11
CA SER A 261 -1.94 1.30 -17.16
C SER A 261 -2.27 0.61 -18.48
N CYS A 262 -3.27 -0.27 -18.44
CA CYS A 262 -3.87 -0.85 -19.63
C CYS A 262 -5.38 -0.96 -19.47
N SER A 263 -6.11 -0.83 -20.59
CA SER A 263 -7.56 -1.08 -20.64
C SER A 263 -7.84 -2.41 -21.33
N ILE A 264 -8.80 -3.15 -20.80
CA ILE A 264 -9.20 -4.45 -21.31
C ILE A 264 -10.69 -4.44 -21.57
N GLU A 265 -11.06 -4.91 -22.76
CA GLU A 265 -12.43 -5.21 -23.15
C GLU A 265 -12.55 -6.71 -23.40
N LEU A 266 -13.37 -7.37 -22.60
CA LEU A 266 -13.65 -8.81 -22.72
C LEU A 266 -15.13 -9.00 -22.96
N VAL A 267 -15.48 -9.72 -24.03
CA VAL A 267 -16.86 -10.15 -24.31
C VAL A 267 -16.90 -11.65 -24.30
N ALA A 268 -17.80 -12.20 -23.50
CA ALA A 268 -18.05 -13.63 -23.41
C ALA A 268 -19.54 -13.91 -23.58
N GLU A 269 -19.85 -15.04 -24.16
CA GLU A 269 -21.19 -15.61 -24.24
C GLU A 269 -21.26 -16.83 -23.35
N SER A 270 -22.32 -16.98 -22.57
CA SER A 270 -22.55 -18.17 -21.77
C SER A 270 -23.98 -18.67 -21.93
N LEU A 271 -24.12 -20.00 -21.97
CA LEU A 271 -25.40 -20.69 -21.97
C LEU A 271 -25.60 -21.36 -20.62
N VAL A 272 -26.71 -21.06 -19.95
CA VAL A 272 -27.04 -21.63 -18.64
C VAL A 272 -28.49 -22.17 -18.65
N PRO A 273 -28.79 -23.20 -17.84
CA PRO A 273 -30.17 -23.66 -17.71
C PRO A 273 -31.09 -22.54 -17.20
N ILE A 274 -32.38 -22.56 -17.59
CA ILE A 274 -33.35 -21.58 -17.12
C ILE A 274 -33.56 -21.62 -15.60
N THR A 275 -33.15 -22.72 -14.97
CA THR A 275 -33.18 -22.90 -13.51
C THR A 275 -31.99 -22.21 -12.80
N ASP A 276 -30.95 -21.80 -13.55
CA ASP A 276 -29.85 -21.01 -13.00
C ASP A 276 -30.22 -19.53 -12.92
N ILE A 277 -31.00 -19.23 -11.89
CA ILE A 277 -31.56 -17.90 -11.64
C ILE A 277 -30.58 -16.90 -11.03
N HIS A 278 -29.30 -17.27 -10.88
CA HIS A 278 -28.29 -16.44 -10.27
C HIS A 278 -27.20 -16.03 -11.25
N TYR A 279 -26.67 -14.84 -11.07
CA TYR A 279 -25.42 -14.39 -11.67
C TYR A 279 -24.60 -13.70 -10.60
N GLN A 280 -23.42 -14.24 -10.33
CA GLN A 280 -22.50 -13.67 -9.37
C GLN A 280 -21.25 -13.16 -10.08
N HIS A 281 -20.80 -11.98 -9.70
CA HIS A 281 -19.50 -11.47 -10.13
C HIS A 281 -18.71 -10.97 -8.94
N ARG A 282 -17.49 -11.49 -8.78
CA ARG A 282 -16.53 -11.10 -7.74
C ARG A 282 -15.37 -10.35 -8.36
N ILE A 283 -14.90 -9.33 -7.67
CA ILE A 283 -13.70 -8.59 -8.03
C ILE A 283 -12.47 -9.37 -7.55
N THR A 284 -11.49 -9.53 -8.43
CA THR A 284 -10.28 -10.33 -8.17
C THR A 284 -9.05 -9.50 -7.78
N ALA A 285 -9.11 -8.18 -7.90
CA ALA A 285 -8.06 -7.24 -7.49
C ALA A 285 -8.72 -5.98 -6.87
N PRO A 286 -8.01 -5.17 -6.07
CA PRO A 286 -8.56 -3.93 -5.55
C PRO A 286 -9.16 -3.08 -6.67
N CYS A 287 -10.35 -2.50 -6.45
CA CYS A 287 -11.05 -1.73 -7.47
C CYS A 287 -11.52 -0.39 -6.92
N LYS A 288 -11.23 0.72 -7.64
CA LYS A 288 -11.58 2.07 -7.19
C LYS A 288 -12.99 2.49 -7.54
N ARG A 289 -13.51 2.05 -8.70
CA ARG A 289 -14.88 2.29 -9.16
C ARG A 289 -15.42 1.03 -9.80
N PHE A 290 -16.62 0.67 -9.43
CA PHE A 290 -17.28 -0.52 -9.94
C PHE A 290 -18.69 -0.21 -10.40
N SER A 291 -19.05 -0.74 -11.54
CA SER A 291 -20.42 -0.74 -12.04
C SER A 291 -20.74 -2.10 -12.62
N SER A 292 -21.91 -2.62 -12.29
CA SER A 292 -22.41 -3.84 -12.90
C SER A 292 -23.88 -3.67 -13.28
N ASN A 293 -24.20 -4.00 -14.54
CA ASN A 293 -25.54 -3.96 -15.08
C ASN A 293 -25.99 -5.39 -15.41
N PHE A 294 -27.24 -5.68 -15.11
CA PHE A 294 -27.88 -6.91 -15.55
C PHE A 294 -29.24 -6.57 -16.18
N MET A 295 -29.41 -6.93 -17.44
CA MET A 295 -30.62 -6.63 -18.20
C MET A 295 -31.19 -7.89 -18.85
N LEU A 296 -32.50 -8.00 -18.84
CA LEU A 296 -33.24 -8.97 -19.65
C LEU A 296 -33.68 -8.31 -20.98
N SER A 297 -33.22 -8.88 -22.10
CA SER A 297 -33.46 -8.31 -23.44
C SER A 297 -34.86 -8.51 -24.00
N ASN A 298 -35.64 -9.43 -23.43
CA ASN A 298 -37.00 -9.67 -23.84
C ASN A 298 -37.99 -9.30 -22.73
N SER A 299 -39.19 -8.85 -23.13
CA SER A 299 -40.31 -8.57 -22.24
C SER A 299 -40.80 -9.89 -21.64
N SER A 300 -40.13 -10.35 -20.64
CA SER A 300 -40.33 -11.62 -19.96
C SER A 300 -41.11 -11.39 -18.68
N PRO A 301 -41.90 -12.35 -18.19
CA PRO A 301 -42.56 -12.28 -16.89
C PRO A 301 -41.53 -12.41 -15.73
N TYR A 302 -40.26 -12.15 -15.99
CA TYR A 302 -39.18 -12.26 -15.01
C TYR A 302 -38.73 -10.87 -14.57
N ARG A 303 -38.40 -10.76 -13.28
CA ARG A 303 -37.77 -9.56 -12.68
C ARG A 303 -36.34 -9.84 -12.26
N VAL A 304 -35.51 -8.82 -12.33
CA VAL A 304 -34.14 -8.86 -11.86
C VAL A 304 -34.05 -8.09 -10.52
N ASN A 305 -33.45 -8.73 -9.52
CA ASN A 305 -33.03 -8.08 -8.29
C ASN A 305 -31.50 -8.13 -8.23
N GLY A 306 -30.89 -7.10 -7.61
CA GLY A 306 -29.43 -7.02 -7.48
C GLY A 306 -29.03 -6.72 -6.04
N PHE A 307 -27.94 -7.34 -5.59
CA PHE A 307 -27.38 -7.19 -4.27
C PHE A 307 -25.87 -7.00 -4.35
N GLY A 308 -25.34 -6.08 -3.57
CA GLY A 308 -23.91 -5.97 -3.35
C GLY A 308 -23.51 -6.67 -2.06
N PHE A 309 -22.31 -7.27 -2.02
CA PHE A 309 -21.78 -7.90 -0.82
C PHE A 309 -20.31 -7.51 -0.61
N GLY A 310 -19.89 -7.41 0.66
CA GLY A 310 -18.51 -7.10 1.07
C GLY A 310 -18.14 -5.61 1.06
N PHE A 311 -19.00 -4.72 0.56
CA PHE A 311 -18.69 -3.30 0.47
C PHE A 311 -18.51 -2.64 1.83
N MET A 312 -17.32 -2.07 2.08
CA MET A 312 -16.98 -1.43 3.36
C MET A 312 -17.85 -0.19 3.67
N ASP A 313 -18.34 0.49 2.65
CA ASP A 313 -19.15 1.71 2.80
C ASP A 313 -20.46 1.56 2.01
N GLU A 314 -21.45 0.97 2.63
CA GLU A 314 -22.77 0.74 2.03
C GLU A 314 -23.44 2.03 1.54
N LYS A 315 -23.10 3.19 2.12
CA LYS A 315 -23.65 4.49 1.68
C LYS A 315 -23.23 4.89 0.27
N LYS A 316 -22.13 4.33 -0.22
CA LYS A 316 -21.63 4.55 -1.58
C LYS A 316 -22.19 3.55 -2.59
N LEU A 317 -22.89 2.52 -2.11
CA LEU A 317 -23.55 1.53 -2.96
C LEU A 317 -24.88 2.09 -3.44
N LYS A 318 -25.08 2.10 -4.76
CA LYS A 318 -26.32 2.50 -5.39
C LYS A 318 -26.88 1.33 -6.18
N ILE A 319 -28.12 0.95 -5.89
CA ILE A 319 -28.87 -0.06 -6.63
C ILE A 319 -29.99 0.69 -7.38
N ILE A 320 -29.90 0.68 -8.70
CA ILE A 320 -30.76 1.49 -9.58
C ILE A 320 -31.51 0.54 -10.48
N PRO A 321 -32.83 0.32 -10.25
CA PRO A 321 -33.66 -0.42 -11.18
C PRO A 321 -33.91 0.42 -12.43
N TYR A 322 -33.91 -0.21 -13.61
CA TYR A 322 -34.26 0.45 -14.83
C TYR A 322 -35.78 0.64 -14.93
N LYS A 323 -36.21 1.83 -15.35
CA LYS A 323 -37.63 2.17 -15.41
C LYS A 323 -38.38 1.49 -16.57
N ASN A 324 -37.72 1.24 -17.69
CA ASN A 324 -38.34 0.81 -18.95
C ASN A 324 -37.89 -0.59 -19.40
N THR A 325 -37.00 -1.23 -18.68
CA THR A 325 -36.48 -2.56 -18.99
C THR A 325 -36.34 -3.38 -17.70
N ASN A 326 -36.50 -4.69 -17.82
CA ASN A 326 -36.27 -5.58 -16.67
C ASN A 326 -34.78 -5.72 -16.39
N GLY A 327 -34.24 -4.81 -15.62
CA GLY A 327 -32.81 -4.81 -15.29
C GLY A 327 -32.51 -3.97 -14.06
N VAL A 328 -31.32 -4.19 -13.56
CA VAL A 328 -30.77 -3.49 -12.37
C VAL A 328 -29.33 -3.12 -12.63
N ARG A 329 -28.98 -1.91 -12.25
CA ARG A 329 -27.60 -1.42 -12.22
C ARG A 329 -27.14 -1.27 -10.78
N ILE A 330 -25.97 -1.76 -10.49
CA ILE A 330 -25.27 -1.59 -9.20
C ILE A 330 -24.03 -0.77 -9.44
N GLU A 331 -23.91 0.33 -8.73
CA GLU A 331 -22.74 1.22 -8.79
C GLU A 331 -22.13 1.36 -7.41
N PHE A 332 -20.81 1.33 -7.35
CA PHE A 332 -20.07 1.64 -6.16
C PHE A 332 -18.94 2.64 -6.47
N ASN A 333 -18.96 3.78 -5.78
CA ASN A 333 -18.01 4.86 -6.00
C ASN A 333 -17.04 4.96 -4.82
N GLY A 334 -16.18 3.96 -4.70
CA GLY A 334 -15.20 3.81 -3.62
C GLY A 334 -14.29 2.62 -3.88
N TRP A 335 -13.40 2.35 -2.93
CA TRP A 335 -12.53 1.19 -2.99
C TRP A 335 -13.26 -0.09 -2.59
N ILE A 336 -13.12 -1.11 -3.41
CA ILE A 336 -13.63 -2.47 -3.22
C ILE A 336 -12.43 -3.39 -3.07
N LEU A 337 -12.51 -4.34 -2.14
CA LEU A 337 -11.48 -5.34 -1.93
C LEU A 337 -11.71 -6.59 -2.80
N PRO A 338 -10.65 -7.37 -3.05
CA PRO A 338 -10.79 -8.67 -3.70
C PRO A 338 -11.73 -9.58 -2.92
N GLY A 339 -12.61 -10.27 -3.64
CA GLY A 339 -13.62 -11.14 -3.04
C GLY A 339 -15.00 -10.50 -2.89
N ASP A 340 -15.08 -9.17 -2.82
CA ASP A 340 -16.33 -8.43 -2.84
C ASP A 340 -16.96 -8.44 -4.24
N GLY A 341 -18.25 -8.18 -4.31
CA GLY A 341 -18.90 -8.18 -5.61
C GLY A 341 -20.41 -8.01 -5.57
N VAL A 342 -21.06 -8.52 -6.62
CA VAL A 342 -22.49 -8.41 -6.81
C VAL A 342 -23.13 -9.74 -7.14
N ILE A 343 -24.39 -9.88 -6.76
CA ILE A 343 -25.26 -10.99 -7.12
C ILE A 343 -26.52 -10.41 -7.77
N PHE A 344 -26.90 -10.92 -8.92
CA PHE A 344 -28.20 -10.68 -9.52
C PHE A 344 -29.02 -11.95 -9.46
N THR A 345 -30.30 -11.80 -9.16
CA THR A 345 -31.26 -12.91 -9.13
C THR A 345 -32.40 -12.63 -10.09
N ILE A 346 -32.83 -13.66 -10.80
CA ILE A 346 -33.95 -13.61 -11.72
C ILE A 346 -35.15 -14.33 -11.06
N ALA A 347 -36.23 -13.63 -10.86
CA ALA A 347 -37.44 -14.20 -10.27
C ALA A 347 -38.60 -14.09 -11.29
N LYS A 348 -39.38 -15.14 -11.41
CA LYS A 348 -40.60 -15.09 -12.22
C LYS A 348 -41.68 -14.32 -11.45
N ASP A 349 -42.28 -13.32 -12.08
CA ASP A 349 -43.46 -12.66 -11.51
C ASP A 349 -44.58 -13.69 -11.34
N MET A 350 -45.02 -13.91 -10.12
CA MET A 350 -46.24 -14.64 -9.86
C MET A 350 -47.39 -13.66 -10.17
N VAL A 351 -47.99 -13.84 -11.32
CA VAL A 351 -49.25 -13.14 -11.74
C VAL A 351 -50.41 -13.70 -10.93
#